data_6ce7ec7f282f5ea6cfbe00c725d1dd29
#
_entry.id   6ce7ec7f282f5ea6cfbe00c725d1dd29
#
_cell.length_a   1.000
_cell.length_b   1.000
_cell.length_c   1.000
_cell.angle_alpha   90.00
_cell.angle_beta   90.00
_cell.angle_gamma   90.00
#
_symmetry.space_group_name_H-M   'P 1'
#
loop_
_entity.id
_entity.type
_entity.pdbx_description
1 polymer ?
#
loop_
_entity_poly.entity_id
_entity_poly.type
_entity_poly.pdbx_seq_one_letter_code
_entity_poly.pdbx_strand_id
1 'polypeptide(L)'
;YLMIARDGEVESYEDFVIALVCEDDDVSARKIYEKQLNLLIASIADAAGYFHMDVTADKILNVGGTSQIAYMIDQQLSIDEFVASTAKYIPSLKDRQDFITAYCRESMLRSYQSGQVEIVRVSRCYYDDDVARISRYAARLFVNPSNDHLEAVLYGKDITAVQEAYETQVSIVKTLSSNYLNVYLIHSREKSMSIIKQEDYTVSESDRKNENVYSYEAFFDKYINE
;
A
#
# COMPACT_ATOMS: atom_id res chain seq x y z
N TYR A 1 -4.59 33.80 6.23
CA TYR A 1 -4.46 34.39 7.58
C TYR A 1 -4.54 35.89 7.45
N LEU A 2 -5.46 36.52 8.18
CA LEU A 2 -5.56 37.96 8.26
C LEU A 2 -4.66 38.41 9.42
N MET A 3 -3.54 39.05 9.13
CA MET A 3 -2.75 39.77 10.14
C MET A 3 -3.12 41.24 10.10
N ILE A 4 -3.59 41.75 11.22
CA ILE A 4 -3.80 43.18 11.43
C ILE A 4 -2.57 43.69 12.17
N ALA A 5 -1.69 44.42 11.48
CA ALA A 5 -0.57 45.10 12.10
C ALA A 5 -0.96 46.55 12.38
N ARG A 6 -0.68 47.00 13.59
CA ARG A 6 -0.88 48.38 14.00
C ARG A 6 0.44 49.14 13.89
N ASP A 7 0.43 50.22 13.12
CA ASP A 7 1.56 51.13 13.05
C ASP A 7 1.18 52.43 13.81
N GLY A 8 1.78 52.60 15.00
CA GLY A 8 1.53 53.78 15.84
C GLY A 8 0.29 53.73 16.76
N GLU A 9 -0.05 54.84 17.39
CA GLU A 9 -1.31 55.01 18.12
C GLU A 9 -2.46 55.20 17.12
N VAL A 10 -3.48 54.35 17.19
CA VAL A 10 -4.62 54.40 16.28
C VAL A 10 -5.56 55.53 16.71
N GLU A 11 -5.59 56.61 15.96
CA GLU A 11 -6.58 57.68 16.14
C GLU A 11 -7.85 57.45 15.33
N SER A 12 -7.80 56.63 14.27
CA SER A 12 -8.94 56.29 13.43
C SER A 12 -8.82 54.88 12.78
N TYR A 13 -9.91 54.38 12.18
CA TYR A 13 -9.90 53.12 11.43
C TYR A 13 -9.05 53.19 10.15
N GLU A 14 -8.68 54.37 9.70
CA GLU A 14 -7.84 54.56 8.51
C GLU A 14 -6.35 54.25 8.79
N ASP A 15 -5.96 54.15 10.07
CA ASP A 15 -4.59 53.84 10.49
C ASP A 15 -4.29 52.34 10.52
N PHE A 16 -5.21 51.49 10.08
CA PHE A 16 -4.99 50.05 9.97
C PHE A 16 -4.43 49.69 8.61
N VAL A 17 -3.27 49.06 8.60
CA VAL A 17 -2.75 48.37 7.43
C VAL A 17 -3.24 46.91 7.49
N ILE A 18 -4.14 46.57 6.59
CA ILE A 18 -4.53 45.15 6.37
C ILE A 18 -3.48 44.56 5.46
N ALA A 19 -2.54 43.81 6.03
CA ALA A 19 -1.65 42.95 5.27
C ALA A 19 -2.38 41.62 5.03
N LEU A 20 -2.85 41.38 3.82
CA LEU A 20 -3.21 40.06 3.34
C LEU A 20 -1.88 39.32 3.14
N VAL A 21 -1.50 38.46 4.11
CA VAL A 21 -0.47 37.50 3.90
C VAL A 21 -1.14 36.33 3.15
N CYS A 22 -1.06 36.33 1.84
CA CYS A 22 -1.22 35.13 1.06
C CYS A 22 0.00 34.26 1.42
N GLU A 23 -0.20 33.15 2.13
CA GLU A 23 0.83 32.10 2.11
C GLU A 23 1.02 31.75 0.64
N ASP A 24 2.27 31.78 0.20
CA ASP A 24 2.63 31.33 -1.13
C ASP A 24 2.06 29.90 -1.28
N ASP A 25 1.30 29.65 -2.34
CA ASP A 25 0.63 28.36 -2.55
C ASP A 25 1.64 27.22 -2.48
N ASP A 26 2.89 27.47 -2.90
CA ASP A 26 4.01 26.53 -2.82
C ASP A 26 4.40 26.19 -1.37
N VAL A 27 4.37 27.17 -0.46
CA VAL A 27 4.70 26.93 0.98
C VAL A 27 3.60 26.12 1.65
N SER A 28 2.35 26.38 1.31
CA SER A 28 1.20 25.62 1.81
C SER A 28 1.21 24.18 1.30
N ALA A 29 1.46 23.97 0.01
CA ALA A 29 1.56 22.66 -0.62
C ALA A 29 2.70 21.83 0.00
N ARG A 30 3.86 22.45 0.22
CA ARG A 30 5.00 21.81 0.87
C ARG A 30 4.70 21.38 2.30
N LYS A 31 4.08 22.23 3.11
CA LYS A 31 3.69 21.88 4.50
C LYS A 31 2.69 20.69 4.52
N ILE A 32 1.73 20.67 3.60
CA ILE A 32 0.77 19.57 3.47
C ILE A 32 1.50 18.29 3.09
N TYR A 33 2.39 18.33 2.11
CA TYR A 33 3.22 17.20 1.69
C TYR A 33 4.05 16.64 2.84
N GLU A 34 4.83 17.48 3.55
CA GLU A 34 5.65 17.06 4.69
C GLU A 34 4.79 16.40 5.79
N LYS A 35 3.62 16.98 6.07
CA LYS A 35 2.67 16.40 7.03
C LYS A 35 2.15 15.03 6.57
N GLN A 36 1.77 14.89 5.30
CA GLN A 36 1.29 13.62 4.75
C GLN A 36 2.38 12.55 4.74
N LEU A 37 3.60 12.90 4.35
CA LEU A 37 4.75 12.00 4.38
C LEU A 37 5.03 11.52 5.81
N ASN A 38 5.07 12.44 6.79
CA ASN A 38 5.28 12.09 8.19
C ASN A 38 4.16 11.18 8.74
N LEU A 39 2.91 11.45 8.39
CA LEU A 39 1.78 10.58 8.77
C LEU A 39 1.88 9.20 8.12
N LEU A 40 2.28 9.12 6.86
CA LEU A 40 2.52 7.84 6.18
C LEU A 40 3.61 7.05 6.90
N ILE A 41 4.78 7.65 7.15
CA ILE A 41 5.89 7.00 7.85
C ILE A 41 5.48 6.57 9.26
N ALA A 42 4.75 7.40 10.00
CA ALA A 42 4.24 7.05 11.32
C ALA A 42 3.25 5.87 11.28
N SER A 43 2.43 5.77 10.24
CA SER A 43 1.47 4.67 10.06
C SER A 43 2.11 3.32 9.73
N ILE A 44 3.38 3.32 9.32
CA ILE A 44 4.16 2.14 8.97
C ILE A 44 5.35 1.93 9.92
N ALA A 45 5.29 2.51 11.12
CA ALA A 45 6.39 2.40 12.11
C ALA A 45 6.70 0.96 12.55
N ASP A 46 5.72 0.05 12.40
CA ASP A 46 5.85 -1.39 12.64
C ASP A 46 6.29 -2.19 11.39
N ALA A 47 6.59 -1.53 10.28
CA ALA A 47 7.10 -2.19 9.09
C ALA A 47 8.47 -2.81 9.35
N ALA A 48 8.72 -3.98 8.75
CA ALA A 48 10.03 -4.61 8.79
C ALA A 48 11.10 -3.72 8.10
N GLY A 49 10.72 -3.04 7.04
CA GLY A 49 11.53 -2.04 6.38
C GLY A 49 10.67 -1.09 5.59
N TYR A 50 11.11 0.18 5.49
CA TYR A 50 10.56 1.14 4.54
C TYR A 50 11.68 1.93 3.87
N PHE A 51 11.43 2.36 2.65
CA PHE A 51 12.35 3.09 1.80
C PHE A 51 11.60 4.24 1.14
N HIS A 52 12.03 5.46 1.43
CA HIS A 52 11.56 6.65 0.74
C HIS A 52 12.50 6.94 -0.43
N MET A 53 11.96 7.04 -1.63
CA MET A 53 12.70 7.09 -2.88
C MET A 53 12.21 8.26 -3.74
N ASP A 54 13.14 8.94 -4.41
CA ASP A 54 12.85 9.84 -5.52
C ASP A 54 12.90 9.04 -6.83
N VAL A 55 11.73 8.69 -7.35
CA VAL A 55 11.58 7.86 -8.55
C VAL A 55 12.05 8.62 -9.80
N THR A 56 11.85 9.95 -9.82
CA THR A 56 12.29 10.79 -10.95
C THR A 56 13.80 10.89 -10.98
N ALA A 57 14.47 11.17 -9.86
CA ALA A 57 15.91 11.31 -9.76
C ALA A 57 16.66 9.99 -9.59
N ASP A 58 15.96 8.85 -9.49
CA ASP A 58 16.54 7.51 -9.29
C ASP A 58 17.41 7.41 -8.03
N LYS A 59 16.87 7.81 -6.88
CA LYS A 59 17.60 7.90 -5.61
C LYS A 59 16.80 7.39 -4.44
N ILE A 60 17.48 6.79 -3.47
CA ILE A 60 16.94 6.48 -2.15
C ILE A 60 17.19 7.67 -1.23
N LEU A 61 16.11 8.24 -0.68
CA LEU A 61 16.16 9.43 0.16
C LEU A 61 16.27 9.10 1.64
N ASN A 62 15.56 8.07 2.09
CA ASN A 62 15.53 7.67 3.49
C ASN A 62 15.20 6.18 3.64
N VAL A 63 15.69 5.59 4.73
CA VAL A 63 15.49 4.19 5.09
C VAL A 63 15.12 4.10 6.56
N GLY A 64 14.21 3.18 6.90
CA GLY A 64 13.87 2.87 8.29
C GLY A 64 13.12 1.55 8.42
N GLY A 65 12.68 1.23 9.63
CA GLY A 65 11.96 0.01 9.94
C GLY A 65 12.51 -0.71 11.17
N THR A 66 12.03 -1.93 11.42
CA THR A 66 12.42 -2.75 12.58
C THR A 66 13.47 -3.80 12.25
N SER A 67 13.61 -4.19 10.98
CA SER A 67 14.60 -5.17 10.51
C SER A 67 15.96 -4.54 10.25
N GLN A 68 17.02 -5.23 10.67
CA GLN A 68 18.39 -4.82 10.37
C GLN A 68 18.69 -4.85 8.86
N ILE A 69 18.05 -5.74 8.11
CA ILE A 69 18.21 -5.84 6.65
C ILE A 69 17.94 -4.50 5.97
N ALA A 70 16.95 -3.73 6.47
CA ALA A 70 16.63 -2.42 5.91
C ALA A 70 17.84 -1.45 5.94
N TYR A 71 18.68 -1.55 6.96
CA TYR A 71 19.87 -0.70 7.13
C TYR A 71 21.14 -1.26 6.49
N MET A 72 21.13 -2.53 6.08
CA MET A 72 22.27 -3.17 5.39
C MET A 72 22.32 -2.84 3.90
N ILE A 73 21.24 -2.28 3.37
CA ILE A 73 21.15 -1.94 1.95
C ILE A 73 21.84 -0.60 1.71
N ASP A 74 22.74 -0.60 0.72
CA ASP A 74 23.44 0.62 0.30
C ASP A 74 22.44 1.61 -0.31
N GLN A 75 22.35 2.80 0.30
CA GLN A 75 21.45 3.88 -0.13
C GLN A 75 21.97 4.62 -1.39
N GLN A 76 23.18 4.34 -1.85
CA GLN A 76 23.72 4.92 -3.07
C GLN A 76 23.32 4.15 -4.34
N LEU A 77 22.65 3.00 -4.18
CA LEU A 77 22.13 2.23 -5.29
C LEU A 77 21.03 3.01 -6.04
N SER A 78 20.94 2.75 -7.34
CA SER A 78 19.74 3.09 -8.10
C SER A 78 18.52 2.32 -7.57
N ILE A 79 17.32 2.77 -7.87
CA ILE A 79 16.09 2.09 -7.44
C ILE A 79 16.05 0.65 -7.93
N ASP A 80 16.46 0.38 -9.17
CA ASP A 80 16.44 -0.96 -9.74
C ASP A 80 17.44 -1.89 -9.07
N GLU A 81 18.65 -1.42 -8.78
CA GLU A 81 19.66 -2.18 -8.03
C GLU A 81 19.21 -2.45 -6.60
N PHE A 82 18.61 -1.45 -5.95
CA PHE A 82 18.01 -1.59 -4.64
C PHE A 82 16.89 -2.65 -4.63
N VAL A 83 15.94 -2.57 -5.58
CA VAL A 83 14.83 -3.53 -5.70
C VAL A 83 15.37 -4.94 -5.94
N ALA A 84 16.37 -5.10 -6.82
CA ALA A 84 17.03 -6.37 -7.07
C ALA A 84 17.76 -6.92 -5.82
N SER A 85 18.36 -6.04 -5.03
CA SER A 85 19.03 -6.42 -3.77
C SER A 85 18.03 -6.87 -2.70
N THR A 86 16.93 -6.17 -2.55
CA THR A 86 15.84 -6.53 -1.64
C THR A 86 15.17 -7.85 -2.06
N ALA A 87 14.98 -8.06 -3.36
CA ALA A 87 14.37 -9.26 -3.90
C ALA A 87 15.13 -10.56 -3.56
N LYS A 88 16.42 -10.49 -3.21
CA LYS A 88 17.22 -11.67 -2.81
C LYS A 88 16.68 -12.36 -1.57
N TYR A 89 15.99 -11.64 -0.70
CA TYR A 89 15.35 -12.18 0.52
C TYR A 89 14.01 -12.87 0.24
N ILE A 90 13.52 -12.86 -0.99
CA ILE A 90 12.32 -13.57 -1.43
C ILE A 90 12.75 -14.95 -1.95
N PRO A 91 12.38 -16.08 -1.30
CA PRO A 91 12.86 -17.42 -1.68
C PRO A 91 12.33 -17.90 -3.04
N SER A 92 11.10 -17.62 -3.38
CA SER A 92 10.46 -18.02 -4.63
C SER A 92 11.01 -17.22 -5.81
N LEU A 93 11.52 -17.89 -6.85
CA LEU A 93 12.01 -17.24 -8.05
C LEU A 93 10.89 -16.44 -8.77
N LYS A 94 9.68 -16.98 -8.80
CA LYS A 94 8.51 -16.31 -9.38
C LYS A 94 8.19 -15.03 -8.61
N ASP A 95 8.02 -15.13 -7.29
CA ASP A 95 7.67 -13.98 -6.45
C ASP A 95 8.76 -12.91 -6.48
N ARG A 96 10.04 -13.34 -6.57
CA ARG A 96 11.19 -12.45 -6.76
C ARG A 96 11.08 -11.66 -8.06
N GLN A 97 10.75 -12.33 -9.16
CA GLN A 97 10.58 -11.68 -10.45
C GLN A 97 9.37 -10.75 -10.46
N ASP A 98 8.26 -11.17 -9.86
CA ASP A 98 7.05 -10.37 -9.72
C ASP A 98 7.31 -9.12 -8.85
N PHE A 99 8.12 -9.25 -7.79
CA PHE A 99 8.56 -8.12 -6.96
C PHE A 99 9.40 -7.12 -7.76
N ILE A 100 10.43 -7.60 -8.47
CA ILE A 100 11.30 -6.75 -9.30
C ILE A 100 10.46 -6.03 -10.36
N THR A 101 9.61 -6.75 -11.06
CA THR A 101 8.75 -6.19 -12.11
C THR A 101 7.78 -5.14 -11.58
N ALA A 102 7.24 -5.34 -10.38
CA ALA A 102 6.28 -4.43 -9.78
C ALA A 102 6.92 -3.12 -9.29
N TYR A 103 8.13 -3.21 -8.71
CA TYR A 103 8.76 -2.10 -7.99
C TYR A 103 9.96 -1.50 -8.70
N CYS A 104 10.31 -1.94 -9.92
CA CYS A 104 11.33 -1.25 -10.72
C CYS A 104 10.87 0.18 -11.04
N ARG A 105 11.83 1.07 -11.22
CA ARG A 105 11.61 2.49 -11.48
C ARG A 105 10.60 2.74 -12.61
N GLU A 106 10.78 2.06 -13.74
CA GLU A 106 9.89 2.21 -14.90
C GLU A 106 8.44 1.80 -14.60
N SER A 107 8.23 0.73 -13.83
CA SER A 107 6.90 0.28 -13.43
C SER A 107 6.20 1.29 -12.52
N MET A 108 6.92 1.89 -11.56
CA MET A 108 6.37 2.92 -10.70
C MET A 108 5.96 4.16 -11.48
N LEU A 109 6.79 4.62 -12.44
CA LEU A 109 6.47 5.73 -13.33
C LEU A 109 5.21 5.45 -14.15
N ARG A 110 5.10 4.27 -14.78
CA ARG A 110 3.94 3.86 -15.57
C ARG A 110 2.68 3.73 -14.72
N SER A 111 2.77 3.16 -13.53
CA SER A 111 1.64 3.04 -12.61
C SER A 111 1.08 4.40 -12.25
N TYR A 112 1.94 5.34 -11.89
CA TYR A 112 1.50 6.70 -11.57
C TYR A 112 0.86 7.40 -12.77
N GLN A 113 1.43 7.28 -13.97
CA GLN A 113 0.86 7.83 -15.21
C GLN A 113 -0.52 7.26 -15.54
N SER A 114 -0.79 6.01 -15.16
CA SER A 114 -2.10 5.37 -15.31
C SER A 114 -3.10 5.71 -14.20
N GLY A 115 -2.72 6.57 -13.24
CA GLY A 115 -3.56 6.96 -12.11
C GLY A 115 -3.48 6.01 -10.91
N GLN A 116 -2.62 4.99 -10.95
CA GLN A 116 -2.41 4.09 -9.83
C GLN A 116 -1.39 4.71 -8.85
N VAL A 117 -1.83 5.02 -7.65
CA VAL A 117 -1.00 5.63 -6.59
C VAL A 117 -0.51 4.65 -5.53
N GLU A 118 -0.90 3.39 -5.61
CA GLU A 118 -0.43 2.32 -4.72
C GLU A 118 -0.20 1.03 -5.51
N ILE A 119 0.98 0.42 -5.32
CA ILE A 119 1.35 -0.89 -5.87
C ILE A 119 1.49 -1.85 -4.71
N VAL A 120 0.76 -2.98 -4.71
CA VAL A 120 0.78 -3.97 -3.63
C VAL A 120 1.16 -5.34 -4.15
N ARG A 121 2.03 -6.04 -3.40
CA ARG A 121 2.35 -7.46 -3.61
C ARG A 121 2.44 -8.16 -2.27
N VAL A 122 2.14 -9.45 -2.27
CA VAL A 122 2.31 -10.32 -1.12
C VAL A 122 3.22 -11.47 -1.54
N SER A 123 4.26 -11.72 -0.76
CA SER A 123 5.15 -12.85 -0.97
C SER A 123 5.76 -13.32 0.34
N ARG A 124 6.34 -14.52 0.33
CA ARG A 124 7.19 -14.95 1.44
C ARG A 124 8.55 -14.27 1.34
N CYS A 125 9.11 -13.87 2.47
CA CYS A 125 10.48 -13.37 2.54
C CYS A 125 11.16 -13.84 3.82
N TYR A 126 12.50 -13.81 3.82
CA TYR A 126 13.32 -13.99 5.01
C TYR A 126 13.60 -12.63 5.63
N TYR A 127 13.56 -12.60 6.96
CA TYR A 127 14.07 -11.49 7.76
C TYR A 127 15.39 -11.86 8.46
N ASP A 128 15.72 -11.16 9.51
CA ASP A 128 17.01 -11.28 10.20
C ASP A 128 17.28 -12.67 10.85
N ASP A 129 16.27 -13.50 11.00
CA ASP A 129 16.30 -14.80 11.70
C ASP A 129 16.17 -16.01 10.77
N ASP A 130 16.33 -15.83 9.47
CA ASP A 130 16.16 -16.87 8.44
C ASP A 130 14.81 -17.61 8.46
N VAL A 131 13.81 -17.04 9.15
CA VAL A 131 12.44 -17.57 9.15
C VAL A 131 11.64 -16.93 8.03
N ALA A 132 11.09 -17.78 7.16
CA ALA A 132 10.23 -17.30 6.07
C ALA A 132 8.90 -16.80 6.64
N ARG A 133 8.59 -15.53 6.39
CA ARG A 133 7.34 -14.87 6.78
C ARG A 133 6.56 -14.42 5.56
N ILE A 134 5.27 -14.25 5.72
CA ILE A 134 4.40 -13.67 4.69
C ILE A 134 4.43 -12.16 4.83
N SER A 135 4.92 -11.48 3.79
CA SER A 135 5.05 -10.02 3.79
C SER A 135 4.15 -9.39 2.76
N ARG A 136 3.44 -8.35 3.18
CA ARG A 136 2.76 -7.43 2.29
C ARG A 136 3.69 -6.27 1.99
N TYR A 137 4.11 -6.17 0.74
CA TYR A 137 4.85 -5.02 0.23
C TYR A 137 3.89 -4.04 -0.39
N ALA A 138 4.08 -2.76 -0.09
CA ALA A 138 3.31 -1.69 -0.73
C ALA A 138 4.21 -0.51 -1.05
N ALA A 139 4.08 0.03 -2.25
CA ALA A 139 4.68 1.29 -2.66
C ALA A 139 3.57 2.32 -2.84
N ARG A 140 3.64 3.43 -2.10
CA ARG A 140 2.78 4.60 -2.31
C ARG A 140 3.51 5.65 -3.11
N LEU A 141 2.87 6.10 -4.19
CA LEU A 141 3.41 7.03 -5.17
C LEU A 141 2.74 8.41 -4.98
N PHE A 142 3.54 9.46 -4.95
CA PHE A 142 3.07 10.84 -4.80
C PHE A 142 4.08 11.83 -5.41
N VAL A 143 3.63 13.03 -5.73
CA VAL A 143 4.49 14.08 -6.27
C VAL A 143 4.94 15.01 -5.14
N ASN A 144 6.23 15.31 -5.12
CA ASN A 144 6.78 16.32 -4.24
C ASN A 144 6.54 17.72 -4.85
N PRO A 145 5.75 18.59 -4.22
CA PRO A 145 5.38 19.88 -4.77
C PRO A 145 6.55 20.89 -4.85
N SER A 146 7.70 20.57 -4.23
CA SER A 146 8.86 21.47 -4.25
C SER A 146 9.72 21.35 -5.50
N ASN A 147 9.61 20.23 -6.24
CA ASN A 147 10.45 19.94 -7.41
C ASN A 147 9.73 19.17 -8.52
N ASP A 148 8.43 18.90 -8.35
CA ASP A 148 7.57 18.10 -9.24
C ASP A 148 8.08 16.67 -9.49
N HIS A 149 8.96 16.16 -8.62
CA HIS A 149 9.44 14.79 -8.73
C HIS A 149 8.40 13.80 -8.22
N LEU A 150 8.27 12.67 -8.91
CA LEU A 150 7.57 11.52 -8.41
C LEU A 150 8.41 10.85 -7.33
N GLU A 151 7.84 10.71 -6.15
CA GLU A 151 8.45 10.00 -5.04
C GLU A 151 7.61 8.77 -4.66
N ALA A 152 8.24 7.82 -3.98
CA ALA A 152 7.61 6.61 -3.50
C ALA A 152 8.06 6.28 -2.08
N VAL A 153 7.13 5.76 -1.27
CA VAL A 153 7.48 5.05 -0.02
C VAL A 153 7.13 3.57 -0.23
N LEU A 154 8.15 2.75 -0.40
CA LEU A 154 8.05 1.29 -0.44
C LEU A 154 8.28 0.74 0.97
N TYR A 155 7.39 -0.10 1.46
CA TYR A 155 7.51 -0.73 2.77
C TYR A 155 7.05 -2.19 2.75
N GLY A 156 7.62 -2.99 3.65
CA GLY A 156 7.26 -4.39 3.87
C GLY A 156 6.72 -4.59 5.28
N LYS A 157 5.52 -5.17 5.39
CA LYS A 157 4.88 -5.49 6.66
C LYS A 157 4.68 -6.99 6.78
N ASP A 158 5.12 -7.57 7.91
CA ASP A 158 4.82 -8.96 8.26
C ASP A 158 3.33 -9.12 8.55
N ILE A 159 2.69 -9.97 7.77
CA ILE A 159 1.26 -10.32 7.93
C ILE A 159 1.07 -11.81 8.25
N THR A 160 2.13 -12.53 8.62
CA THR A 160 2.10 -13.99 8.86
C THR A 160 1.01 -14.36 9.85
N ALA A 161 0.96 -13.71 11.02
CA ALA A 161 -0.03 -14.03 12.05
C ALA A 161 -1.47 -13.75 11.57
N VAL A 162 -1.68 -12.70 10.80
CA VAL A 162 -3.00 -12.36 10.24
C VAL A 162 -3.42 -13.40 9.21
N GLN A 163 -2.49 -13.79 8.33
CA GLN A 163 -2.73 -14.78 7.30
C GLN A 163 -3.00 -16.17 7.89
N GLU A 164 -2.21 -16.61 8.87
CA GLU A 164 -2.41 -17.90 9.56
C GLU A 164 -3.74 -17.95 10.32
N ALA A 165 -4.12 -16.84 10.98
CA ALA A 165 -5.41 -16.75 11.64
C ALA A 165 -6.57 -16.86 10.64
N TYR A 166 -6.46 -16.21 9.49
CA TYR A 166 -7.45 -16.30 8.42
C TYR A 166 -7.54 -17.73 7.86
N GLU A 167 -6.41 -18.37 7.54
CA GLU A 167 -6.34 -19.76 7.04
C GLU A 167 -6.92 -20.74 8.05
N THR A 168 -6.65 -20.53 9.35
CA THR A 168 -7.23 -21.32 10.44
C THR A 168 -8.75 -21.20 10.48
N GLN A 169 -9.29 -19.96 10.39
CA GLN A 169 -10.72 -19.73 10.35
C GLN A 169 -11.37 -20.42 9.15
N VAL A 170 -10.77 -20.30 7.97
CA VAL A 170 -11.25 -20.95 6.75
C VAL A 170 -11.22 -22.49 6.92
N SER A 171 -10.16 -23.04 7.52
CA SER A 171 -10.04 -24.48 7.78
C SER A 171 -11.11 -24.99 8.75
N ILE A 172 -11.38 -24.25 9.83
CA ILE A 172 -12.46 -24.57 10.78
C ILE A 172 -13.81 -24.57 10.06
N VAL A 173 -14.12 -23.54 9.28
CA VAL A 173 -15.37 -23.47 8.53
C VAL A 173 -15.47 -24.63 7.53
N LYS A 174 -14.41 -24.98 6.80
CA LYS A 174 -14.37 -26.16 5.92
C LYS A 174 -14.65 -27.46 6.66
N THR A 175 -14.06 -27.62 7.84
CA THR A 175 -14.27 -28.82 8.66
C THR A 175 -15.70 -28.92 9.19
N LEU A 176 -16.23 -27.82 9.73
CA LEU A 176 -17.61 -27.77 10.23
C LEU A 176 -18.64 -27.95 9.11
N SER A 177 -18.29 -27.54 7.90
CA SER A 177 -19.16 -27.63 6.74
C SER A 177 -19.11 -28.96 6.00
N SER A 178 -18.39 -29.97 6.55
CA SER A 178 -18.28 -31.30 5.91
C SER A 178 -19.63 -31.96 5.60
N ASN A 179 -20.66 -31.67 6.37
CA ASN A 179 -22.01 -32.21 6.23
C ASN A 179 -22.94 -31.33 5.38
N TYR A 180 -22.46 -30.21 4.83
CA TYR A 180 -23.26 -29.30 4.02
C TYR A 180 -22.85 -29.41 2.53
N LEU A 181 -23.81 -29.30 1.62
CA LEU A 181 -23.58 -29.34 0.17
C LEU A 181 -22.82 -28.09 -0.30
N ASN A 182 -23.25 -26.94 0.18
CA ASN A 182 -22.66 -25.64 -0.19
C ASN A 182 -22.37 -24.83 1.05
N VAL A 183 -21.22 -24.17 1.08
CA VAL A 183 -20.80 -23.24 2.16
C VAL A 183 -20.17 -22.01 1.56
N TYR A 184 -20.69 -20.88 1.93
CA TYR A 184 -20.26 -19.57 1.44
C TYR A 184 -19.77 -18.71 2.63
N LEU A 185 -18.68 -17.99 2.44
CA LEU A 185 -18.19 -16.97 3.38
C LEU A 185 -18.56 -15.60 2.83
N ILE A 186 -19.35 -14.86 3.59
CA ILE A 186 -19.81 -13.52 3.22
C ILE A 186 -18.97 -12.49 3.94
N HIS A 187 -18.30 -11.64 3.19
CA HIS A 187 -17.51 -10.50 3.67
C HIS A 187 -18.39 -9.25 3.64
N SER A 188 -19.11 -8.97 4.71
CA SER A 188 -20.13 -7.90 4.76
C SER A 188 -19.57 -6.49 4.54
N ARG A 189 -18.34 -6.22 4.98
CA ARG A 189 -17.67 -4.92 4.78
C ARG A 189 -17.24 -4.69 3.34
N GLU A 190 -16.80 -5.74 2.67
CA GLU A 190 -16.27 -5.71 1.30
C GLU A 190 -17.35 -6.00 0.26
N LYS A 191 -18.57 -6.31 0.73
CA LYS A 191 -19.70 -6.76 -0.11
C LYS A 191 -19.30 -7.86 -1.08
N SER A 192 -18.44 -8.77 -0.63
CA SER A 192 -17.94 -9.90 -1.40
C SER A 192 -18.30 -11.23 -0.75
N MET A 193 -18.22 -12.30 -1.52
CA MET A 193 -18.52 -13.65 -1.09
C MET A 193 -17.49 -14.62 -1.66
N SER A 194 -16.99 -15.50 -0.81
CA SER A 194 -16.09 -16.59 -1.21
C SER A 194 -16.77 -17.94 -1.08
N ILE A 195 -16.59 -18.80 -2.07
CA ILE A 195 -17.09 -20.18 -2.02
C ILE A 195 -16.07 -21.02 -1.23
N ILE A 196 -16.50 -21.56 -0.08
CA ILE A 196 -15.66 -22.44 0.76
C ILE A 196 -15.82 -23.90 0.34
N LYS A 197 -17.06 -24.32 0.09
CA LYS A 197 -17.41 -25.65 -0.40
C LYS A 197 -18.60 -25.53 -1.34
N GLN A 198 -18.52 -26.23 -2.46
CA GLN A 198 -19.62 -26.45 -3.37
C GLN A 198 -19.53 -27.88 -3.88
N GLU A 199 -20.55 -28.69 -3.63
CA GLU A 199 -20.67 -30.03 -4.25
C GLU A 199 -21.25 -29.85 -5.66
N ASP A 200 -20.60 -30.47 -6.65
CA ASP A 200 -20.87 -30.33 -8.08
C ASP A 200 -22.34 -30.60 -8.44
N TYR A 201 -23.08 -29.55 -8.71
CA TYR A 201 -24.15 -29.59 -9.69
C TYR A 201 -23.66 -28.79 -10.90
N THR A 202 -23.22 -29.51 -11.94
CA THR A 202 -22.95 -29.05 -13.32
C THR A 202 -22.74 -27.53 -13.50
N VAL A 203 -21.66 -27.01 -12.95
CA VAL A 203 -21.16 -25.67 -13.32
C VAL A 203 -20.33 -25.84 -14.57
N SER A 204 -20.61 -25.09 -15.61
CA SER A 204 -19.87 -25.14 -16.87
C SER A 204 -18.38 -24.83 -16.63
N GLU A 205 -17.48 -25.45 -17.41
CA GLU A 205 -16.02 -25.23 -17.31
C GLU A 205 -15.60 -23.75 -17.47
N SER A 206 -16.46 -22.91 -18.03
CA SER A 206 -16.23 -21.47 -18.17
C SER A 206 -16.23 -20.71 -16.83
N ASP A 207 -16.98 -21.21 -15.83
CA ASP A 207 -17.11 -20.54 -14.52
C ASP A 207 -15.98 -20.92 -13.54
N ARG A 208 -15.20 -21.97 -13.88
CA ARG A 208 -14.07 -22.43 -13.04
C ARG A 208 -12.80 -21.58 -13.16
N LYS A 209 -12.73 -20.64 -14.11
CA LYS A 209 -11.51 -19.87 -14.42
C LYS A 209 -11.38 -18.54 -13.69
N ASN A 210 -12.42 -18.04 -13.05
CA ASN A 210 -12.34 -16.81 -12.26
C ASN A 210 -12.44 -17.16 -10.77
N GLU A 211 -11.44 -16.69 -10.04
CA GLU A 211 -11.26 -16.79 -8.60
C GLU A 211 -12.59 -16.83 -7.83
N ASN A 212 -12.71 -17.74 -6.86
CA ASN A 212 -13.86 -18.05 -6.01
C ASN A 212 -14.44 -16.85 -5.21
N VAL A 213 -14.36 -15.64 -5.74
CA VAL A 213 -14.86 -14.41 -5.10
C VAL A 213 -15.90 -13.78 -6.02
N TYR A 214 -17.12 -13.69 -5.53
CA TYR A 214 -18.23 -13.08 -6.25
C TYR A 214 -18.68 -11.80 -5.56
N SER A 215 -19.20 -10.85 -6.32
CA SER A 215 -19.96 -9.75 -5.73
C SER A 215 -21.20 -10.30 -5.04
N TYR A 216 -21.45 -9.85 -3.82
CA TYR A 216 -22.62 -10.23 -3.04
C TYR A 216 -23.94 -10.05 -3.81
N GLU A 217 -24.08 -8.94 -4.50
CA GLU A 217 -25.27 -8.59 -5.29
C GLU A 217 -25.47 -9.57 -6.48
N ALA A 218 -24.41 -9.85 -7.23
CA ALA A 218 -24.46 -10.78 -8.35
C ALA A 218 -24.83 -12.22 -7.94
N PHE A 219 -24.44 -12.64 -6.73
CA PHE A 219 -24.81 -13.95 -6.19
C PHE A 219 -26.28 -14.00 -5.80
N PHE A 220 -26.78 -13.00 -5.08
CA PHE A 220 -28.20 -12.96 -4.67
C PHE A 220 -29.14 -12.88 -5.87
N ASP A 221 -28.78 -12.11 -6.88
CA ASP A 221 -29.58 -12.03 -8.12
C ASP A 221 -29.62 -13.37 -8.87
N LYS A 222 -28.49 -14.11 -8.90
CA LYS A 222 -28.39 -15.37 -9.63
C LYS A 222 -29.04 -16.58 -8.89
N TYR A 223 -28.97 -16.62 -7.55
CA TYR A 223 -29.30 -17.84 -6.80
C TYR A 223 -30.44 -17.71 -5.80
N ILE A 224 -30.96 -16.53 -5.55
CA ILE A 224 -32.01 -16.29 -4.55
C ILE A 224 -33.24 -15.64 -5.17
N ASN A 225 -33.10 -14.90 -6.26
CA ASN A 225 -34.22 -14.24 -6.97
C ASN A 225 -34.74 -15.03 -8.18
N GLU A 226 -34.22 -16.23 -8.49
CA GLU A 226 -34.82 -17.24 -9.36
C GLU A 226 -35.70 -18.21 -8.53
#